data_bf5968f05611d17192ca8127f4f70f5e
#
_entry.id   bf5968f05611d17192ca8127f4f70f5e
#
_cell.length_a   1.000
_cell.length_b   1.000
_cell.length_c   1.000
_cell.angle_alpha   90.00
_cell.angle_beta   90.00
_cell.angle_gamma   90.00
#
_symmetry.space_group_name_H-M   'P 1'
#
loop_
_entity.id
_entity.type
_entity.pdbx_description
1 polymer ?
#
loop_
_entity_poly.entity_id
_entity_poly.type
_entity_poly.pdbx_seq_one_letter_code
_entity_poly.pdbx_strand_id
1 'polypeptide(L)'
;IKLQTVQPLRFDVVGGVSQQANEEAIRKLTGVDEVLQSNFRNGPFRPCYYVAIDDSNGYIVVAVRGSLQVGDLLSDVNASSVERTMLGGTGWVHEGMLASASYIHCCVKDVLSKACARRPGWPVLVTGHSLGGGVASVLAMMLRESDDVPSTAEVRCATIGSAAVMCAELASRSMRWCTSIVLGSDPIPHLSHASLENLMAELSDASPLKQGVESIGLFWSGVMNDVFGLNRGRTEVPEATGGEPAARSGDDQSGGGSNIRRMMFPAGRIAWITADGSISFEFPCPGRLLLVESMLDDHLPDRYLDALKYA
;
A
#
# COMPACT_ATOMS: atom_id res chain seq x y z
N ILE A 1 16.20 -7.18 -15.81
CA ILE A 1 16.06 -7.92 -14.53
C ILE A 1 15.67 -9.34 -14.92
N LYS A 2 16.53 -10.33 -14.70
CA LYS A 2 16.14 -11.74 -14.87
C LYS A 2 15.27 -12.11 -13.68
N LEU A 3 13.95 -12.11 -13.89
CA LEU A 3 13.00 -12.68 -12.95
C LEU A 3 13.20 -14.19 -12.92
N GLN A 4 13.92 -14.70 -11.93
CA GLN A 4 13.93 -16.13 -11.64
C GLN A 4 12.54 -16.53 -11.14
N THR A 5 12.11 -17.72 -11.51
CA THR A 5 10.80 -18.30 -11.18
C THR A 5 10.63 -18.31 -9.65
N VAL A 6 9.92 -17.33 -9.11
CA VAL A 6 9.60 -17.25 -7.69
C VAL A 6 8.27 -17.97 -7.49
N GLN A 7 8.28 -19.07 -6.76
CA GLN A 7 7.04 -19.69 -6.31
C GLN A 7 6.31 -18.77 -5.33
N PRO A 8 4.95 -18.75 -5.32
CA PRO A 8 4.20 -17.91 -4.44
C PRO A 8 4.55 -18.20 -2.98
N LEU A 9 5.02 -17.17 -2.29
CA LEU A 9 5.25 -17.24 -0.86
C LEU A 9 3.90 -17.17 -0.14
N ARG A 10 3.30 -18.31 0.14
CA ARG A 10 2.33 -18.41 1.23
C ARG A 10 3.11 -18.24 2.53
N PHE A 11 3.19 -17.00 2.99
CA PHE A 11 3.67 -16.69 4.34
C PHE A 11 2.54 -16.90 5.35
N ASP A 12 2.15 -18.14 5.55
CA ASP A 12 1.45 -18.52 6.77
C ASP A 12 2.48 -18.54 7.91
N VAL A 13 2.84 -17.36 8.40
CA VAL A 13 3.62 -17.27 9.64
C VAL A 13 2.69 -17.48 10.82
N VAL A 14 2.23 -18.69 10.96
CA VAL A 14 1.72 -19.18 12.24
C VAL A 14 2.94 -19.68 13.02
N GLY A 15 3.31 -18.96 14.06
CA GLY A 15 4.18 -19.28 15.16
C GLY A 15 5.35 -20.27 14.90
N GLY A 16 6.60 -19.77 14.90
CA GLY A 16 7.74 -20.61 15.15
C GLY A 16 8.85 -20.69 14.09
N VAL A 17 8.72 -20.01 12.96
CA VAL A 17 9.84 -19.93 11.99
C VAL A 17 10.89 -18.96 12.53
N SER A 18 12.15 -19.41 12.66
CA SER A 18 13.23 -18.56 13.14
C SER A 18 13.50 -17.40 12.17
N GLN A 19 14.01 -16.28 12.68
CA GLN A 19 14.40 -15.13 11.86
C GLN A 19 15.37 -15.57 10.74
N GLN A 20 16.33 -16.44 11.07
CA GLN A 20 17.30 -16.97 10.11
C GLN A 20 16.64 -17.73 8.95
N ALA A 21 15.63 -18.56 9.23
CA ALA A 21 14.92 -19.30 8.19
C ALA A 21 14.13 -18.37 7.25
N ASN A 22 13.55 -17.28 7.79
CA ASN A 22 12.90 -16.26 6.97
C ASN A 22 13.90 -15.51 6.08
N GLU A 23 15.07 -15.14 6.60
CA GLU A 23 16.12 -14.47 5.83
C GLU A 23 16.71 -15.39 4.75
N GLU A 24 16.87 -16.68 5.04
CA GLU A 24 17.28 -17.67 4.05
C GLU A 24 16.24 -17.84 2.94
N ALA A 25 14.95 -17.87 3.31
CA ALA A 25 13.85 -17.91 2.35
C ALA A 25 13.86 -16.67 1.44
N ILE A 26 14.06 -15.47 2.00
CA ILE A 26 14.19 -14.25 1.21
C ILE A 26 15.34 -14.39 0.20
N ARG A 27 16.54 -14.73 0.64
CA ARG A 27 17.70 -14.89 -0.26
C ARG A 27 17.42 -15.88 -1.38
N LYS A 28 16.85 -17.04 -1.04
CA LYS A 28 16.53 -18.09 -2.02
C LYS A 28 15.48 -17.65 -3.04
N LEU A 29 14.49 -16.89 -2.63
CA LEU A 29 13.35 -16.52 -3.47
C LEU A 29 13.58 -15.25 -4.27
N THR A 30 14.30 -14.29 -3.72
CA THR A 30 14.53 -12.99 -4.37
C THR A 30 15.89 -12.90 -5.06
N GLY A 31 16.83 -13.78 -4.72
CA GLY A 31 18.18 -13.76 -5.26
C GLY A 31 19.08 -12.67 -4.65
N VAL A 32 18.64 -11.97 -3.58
CA VAL A 32 19.51 -11.03 -2.89
C VAL A 32 20.66 -11.75 -2.18
N ASP A 33 21.82 -11.14 -2.18
CA ASP A 33 23.05 -11.78 -1.68
C ASP A 33 23.12 -11.73 -0.14
N GLU A 34 22.74 -10.61 0.46
CA GLU A 34 22.84 -10.40 1.90
C GLU A 34 21.60 -9.69 2.45
N VAL A 35 20.98 -10.23 3.49
CA VAL A 35 19.96 -9.55 4.28
C VAL A 35 20.65 -8.84 5.44
N LEU A 36 20.59 -7.49 5.44
CA LEU A 36 21.26 -6.67 6.44
C LEU A 36 20.43 -6.48 7.70
N GLN A 37 19.13 -6.37 7.51
CA GLN A 37 18.15 -6.18 8.59
C GLN A 37 16.80 -6.70 8.14
N SER A 38 16.05 -7.26 9.08
CA SER A 38 14.68 -7.72 8.82
C SER A 38 13.80 -7.58 10.05
N ASN A 39 12.50 -7.33 9.83
CA ASN A 39 11.48 -7.40 10.84
C ASN A 39 10.28 -8.17 10.28
N PHE A 40 10.01 -9.35 10.83
CA PHE A 40 8.89 -10.22 10.45
C PHE A 40 7.70 -10.15 11.42
N ARG A 41 7.77 -9.28 12.43
CA ARG A 41 6.68 -9.06 13.38
C ARG A 41 5.80 -7.94 12.87
N ASN A 42 4.57 -8.27 12.49
CA ASN A 42 3.57 -7.30 12.09
C ASN A 42 2.87 -6.72 13.33
N GLY A 43 2.50 -5.44 13.27
CA GLY A 43 1.75 -4.74 14.30
C GLY A 43 1.10 -3.48 13.74
N PRO A 44 0.21 -2.81 14.48
CA PRO A 44 -0.40 -1.57 14.03
C PRO A 44 0.68 -0.55 13.66
N PHE A 45 0.63 -0.05 12.42
CA PHE A 45 1.62 0.87 11.82
C PHE A 45 3.08 0.39 11.89
N ARG A 46 3.30 -0.93 12.05
CA ARG A 46 4.63 -1.55 12.09
C ARG A 46 4.66 -2.75 11.13
N PRO A 47 4.66 -2.51 9.82
CA PRO A 47 4.66 -3.58 8.84
C PRO A 47 5.99 -4.33 8.85
N CYS A 48 5.96 -5.59 8.37
CA CYS A 48 7.16 -6.36 8.12
C CYS A 48 7.97 -5.72 6.99
N TYR A 49 9.30 -5.75 7.11
CA TYR A 49 10.21 -5.24 6.09
C TYR A 49 11.56 -5.98 6.15
N TYR A 50 12.34 -5.84 5.10
CA TYR A 50 13.76 -6.19 5.14
C TYR A 50 14.60 -5.17 4.35
N VAL A 51 15.88 -5.10 4.72
CA VAL A 51 16.93 -4.37 3.99
C VAL A 51 17.96 -5.37 3.52
N ALA A 52 18.33 -5.33 2.25
CA ALA A 52 19.25 -6.30 1.65
C ALA A 52 20.20 -5.65 0.65
N ILE A 53 21.27 -6.36 0.32
CA ILE A 53 22.16 -6.07 -0.80
C ILE A 53 21.88 -7.06 -1.92
N ASP A 54 21.70 -6.54 -3.12
CA ASP A 54 21.57 -7.26 -4.37
C ASP A 54 22.79 -6.93 -5.23
N ASP A 55 23.86 -7.71 -5.05
CA ASP A 55 25.12 -7.53 -5.79
C ASP A 55 24.93 -7.81 -7.29
N SER A 56 24.00 -8.72 -7.62
CA SER A 56 23.73 -9.11 -9.02
C SER A 56 23.14 -7.98 -9.85
N ASN A 57 22.29 -7.14 -9.24
CA ASN A 57 21.64 -6.02 -9.91
C ASN A 57 22.21 -4.66 -9.46
N GLY A 58 23.09 -4.60 -8.49
CA GLY A 58 23.73 -3.38 -8.01
C GLY A 58 22.80 -2.47 -7.23
N TYR A 59 21.96 -3.03 -6.34
CA TYR A 59 21.00 -2.29 -5.52
C TYR A 59 21.17 -2.56 -4.02
N ILE A 60 20.90 -1.53 -3.23
CA ILE A 60 20.51 -1.67 -1.83
C ILE A 60 18.99 -1.69 -1.80
N VAL A 61 18.37 -2.76 -1.32
CA VAL A 61 16.91 -2.97 -1.41
C VAL A 61 16.26 -2.76 -0.05
N VAL A 62 15.18 -1.99 0.00
CA VAL A 62 14.25 -1.92 1.14
C VAL A 62 12.90 -2.43 0.67
N ALA A 63 12.50 -3.60 1.13
CA ALA A 63 11.22 -4.18 0.75
C ALA A 63 10.24 -4.13 1.92
N VAL A 64 9.04 -3.64 1.65
CA VAL A 64 7.95 -3.49 2.62
C VAL A 64 6.83 -4.45 2.26
N ARG A 65 6.43 -5.29 3.24
CA ARG A 65 5.32 -6.22 3.06
C ARG A 65 3.99 -5.51 3.09
N GLY A 66 3.07 -5.89 2.21
CA GLY A 66 1.66 -5.52 2.28
C GLY A 66 0.92 -6.27 3.39
N SER A 67 -0.32 -5.87 3.68
CA SER A 67 -1.22 -6.64 4.53
C SER A 67 -1.55 -7.99 3.90
N LEU A 68 -1.71 -9.02 4.73
CA LEU A 68 -2.15 -10.35 4.27
C LEU A 68 -3.66 -10.41 4.02
N GLN A 69 -4.40 -9.42 4.52
CA GLN A 69 -5.85 -9.37 4.43
C GLN A 69 -6.27 -8.08 3.72
N VAL A 70 -6.98 -8.22 2.63
CA VAL A 70 -7.61 -7.08 1.92
C VAL A 70 -8.64 -6.38 2.82
N GLY A 71 -9.20 -7.09 3.83
CA GLY A 71 -10.05 -6.49 4.87
C GLY A 71 -9.35 -5.41 5.70
N ASP A 72 -8.06 -5.58 5.99
CA ASP A 72 -7.26 -4.55 6.66
C ASP A 72 -7.15 -3.29 5.78
N LEU A 73 -6.99 -3.50 4.46
CA LEU A 73 -6.90 -2.40 3.49
C LEU A 73 -8.19 -1.58 3.42
N LEU A 74 -9.35 -2.23 3.50
CA LEU A 74 -10.65 -1.55 3.48
C LEU A 74 -10.96 -0.85 4.80
N SER A 75 -10.49 -1.37 5.92
CA SER A 75 -10.52 -0.65 7.19
C SER A 75 -9.63 0.59 7.15
N ASP A 76 -8.49 0.49 6.46
CA ASP A 76 -7.54 1.60 6.28
C ASP A 76 -8.05 2.68 5.32
N VAL A 77 -8.96 2.36 4.36
CA VAL A 77 -9.59 3.36 3.48
C VAL A 77 -10.35 4.43 4.27
N ASN A 78 -10.86 4.09 5.45
CA ASN A 78 -11.47 5.06 6.36
C ASN A 78 -10.46 5.87 7.18
N ALA A 79 -9.15 5.59 7.07
CA ALA A 79 -8.15 6.36 7.76
C ALA A 79 -8.09 7.80 7.22
N SER A 80 -7.85 8.72 8.15
CA SER A 80 -7.72 10.14 7.84
C SER A 80 -6.53 10.40 6.91
N SER A 81 -6.65 11.44 6.12
CA SER A 81 -5.53 12.01 5.37
C SER A 81 -4.96 13.20 6.14
N VAL A 82 -3.66 13.34 6.10
CA VAL A 82 -2.93 14.42 6.79
C VAL A 82 -2.17 15.26 5.77
N GLU A 83 -2.18 16.58 5.97
CA GLU A 83 -1.40 17.47 5.13
C GLU A 83 0.09 17.37 5.47
N ARG A 84 0.92 17.28 4.44
CA ARG A 84 2.38 17.21 4.55
C ARG A 84 3.04 18.01 3.44
N THR A 85 4.13 18.66 3.80
CA THR A 85 5.04 19.23 2.81
C THR A 85 6.17 18.23 2.56
N MET A 86 6.24 17.76 1.33
CA MET A 86 7.23 16.76 0.89
C MET A 86 7.67 17.09 -0.55
N LEU A 87 8.95 16.91 -0.83
CA LEU A 87 9.55 17.14 -2.16
C LEU A 87 9.28 18.56 -2.69
N GLY A 88 9.26 19.55 -1.79
CA GLY A 88 8.98 20.94 -2.13
C GLY A 88 7.53 21.24 -2.53
N GLY A 89 6.58 20.35 -2.23
CA GLY A 89 5.15 20.54 -2.42
C GLY A 89 4.37 20.19 -1.17
N THR A 90 3.23 20.86 -0.98
CA THR A 90 2.30 20.56 0.12
C THR A 90 1.09 19.81 -0.43
N GLY A 91 0.70 18.76 0.26
CA GLY A 91 -0.42 17.93 -0.17
C GLY A 91 -0.83 16.92 0.90
N TRP A 92 -1.74 16.02 0.53
CA TRP A 92 -2.37 15.09 1.44
C TRP A 92 -1.77 13.70 1.27
N VAL A 93 -1.52 13.04 2.39
CA VAL A 93 -0.98 11.67 2.48
C VAL A 93 -1.87 10.87 3.43
N HIS A 94 -2.05 9.60 3.14
CA HIS A 94 -2.77 8.65 4.00
C HIS A 94 -2.04 8.50 5.34
N GLU A 95 -2.72 8.81 6.45
CA GLU A 95 -2.11 8.92 7.78
C GLU A 95 -1.48 7.62 8.26
N GLY A 96 -2.19 6.48 8.10
CA GLY A 96 -1.68 5.17 8.53
C GLY A 96 -0.44 4.72 7.76
N MET A 97 -0.41 4.97 6.44
CA MET A 97 0.76 4.64 5.61
C MET A 97 1.94 5.56 5.93
N LEU A 98 1.68 6.84 6.21
CA LEU A 98 2.72 7.78 6.68
C LEU A 98 3.31 7.35 8.03
N ALA A 99 2.47 6.95 8.98
CA ALA A 99 2.93 6.44 10.28
C ALA A 99 3.80 5.19 10.11
N SER A 100 3.37 4.27 9.24
CA SER A 100 4.11 3.05 8.91
C SER A 100 5.46 3.36 8.24
N ALA A 101 5.48 4.28 7.28
CA ALA A 101 6.71 4.72 6.62
C ALA A 101 7.67 5.40 7.61
N SER A 102 7.15 6.25 8.50
CA SER A 102 7.95 6.91 9.55
C SER A 102 8.58 5.90 10.51
N TYR A 103 7.83 4.85 10.89
CA TYR A 103 8.37 3.78 11.71
C TYR A 103 9.53 3.06 11.00
N ILE A 104 9.34 2.65 9.74
CA ILE A 104 10.41 1.96 8.99
C ILE A 104 11.61 2.88 8.82
N HIS A 105 11.39 4.15 8.46
CA HIS A 105 12.47 5.14 8.30
C HIS A 105 13.37 5.20 9.54
N CYS A 106 12.77 5.33 10.73
CA CYS A 106 13.51 5.32 11.99
C CYS A 106 14.32 4.04 12.22
N CYS A 107 13.78 2.89 11.77
CA CYS A 107 14.43 1.59 11.93
C CYS A 107 15.60 1.35 10.96
N VAL A 108 15.51 1.90 9.72
CA VAL A 108 16.45 1.53 8.65
C VAL A 108 17.56 2.55 8.41
N LYS A 109 17.47 3.78 8.93
CA LYS A 109 18.42 4.86 8.66
C LYS A 109 19.88 4.48 8.88
N ASP A 110 20.20 3.85 10.02
CA ASP A 110 21.58 3.50 10.36
C ASP A 110 22.12 2.34 9.49
N VAL A 111 21.27 1.37 9.15
CA VAL A 111 21.67 0.25 8.27
C VAL A 111 21.82 0.74 6.83
N LEU A 112 20.97 1.64 6.35
CA LEU A 112 21.09 2.23 5.02
C LEU A 112 22.37 3.07 4.90
N SER A 113 22.67 3.93 5.86
CA SER A 113 23.92 4.69 5.88
C SER A 113 25.16 3.78 5.78
N LYS A 114 25.18 2.70 6.57
CA LYS A 114 26.27 1.69 6.51
C LYS A 114 26.31 0.96 5.18
N ALA A 115 25.16 0.58 4.63
CA ALA A 115 25.07 -0.10 3.34
C ALA A 115 25.59 0.79 2.21
N CYS A 116 25.19 2.05 2.17
CA CYS A 116 25.67 3.05 1.21
C CYS A 116 27.19 3.27 1.31
N ALA A 117 27.75 3.27 2.54
CA ALA A 117 29.20 3.34 2.74
C ALA A 117 29.92 2.09 2.23
N ARG A 118 29.32 0.89 2.33
CA ARG A 118 29.87 -0.37 1.80
C ARG A 118 29.74 -0.48 0.26
N ARG A 119 28.76 0.18 -0.33
CA ARG A 119 28.44 0.16 -1.77
C ARG A 119 28.29 1.60 -2.30
N PRO A 120 29.38 2.38 -2.39
CA PRO A 120 29.32 3.79 -2.79
C PRO A 120 28.69 3.96 -4.19
N GLY A 121 27.74 4.87 -4.30
CA GLY A 121 27.05 5.19 -5.57
C GLY A 121 25.96 4.19 -5.98
N TRP A 122 25.73 3.13 -5.22
CA TRP A 122 24.63 2.21 -5.52
C TRP A 122 23.28 2.84 -5.17
N PRO A 123 22.28 2.71 -6.05
CA PRO A 123 20.95 3.19 -5.75
C PRO A 123 20.27 2.37 -4.67
N VAL A 124 19.46 3.06 -3.85
CA VAL A 124 18.55 2.46 -2.88
C VAL A 124 17.21 2.25 -3.57
N LEU A 125 16.80 0.98 -3.74
CA LEU A 125 15.50 0.60 -4.28
C LEU A 125 14.53 0.33 -3.15
N VAL A 126 13.47 1.14 -3.04
CA VAL A 126 12.36 0.91 -2.11
C VAL A 126 11.22 0.26 -2.86
N THR A 127 10.69 -0.85 -2.35
CA THR A 127 9.66 -1.64 -3.05
C THR A 127 8.62 -2.20 -2.10
N GLY A 128 7.46 -2.54 -2.62
CA GLY A 128 6.38 -3.18 -1.87
C GLY A 128 5.18 -3.49 -2.75
N HIS A 129 4.32 -4.37 -2.28
CA HIS A 129 3.08 -4.77 -2.92
C HIS A 129 1.89 -4.27 -2.09
N SER A 130 0.80 -3.87 -2.74
CA SER A 130 -0.46 -3.49 -2.07
C SER A 130 -0.25 -2.34 -1.07
N LEU A 131 -0.73 -2.45 0.17
CA LEU A 131 -0.48 -1.50 1.26
C LEU A 131 1.02 -1.23 1.46
N GLY A 132 1.86 -2.28 1.37
CA GLY A 132 3.31 -2.15 1.44
C GLY A 132 3.89 -1.29 0.32
N GLY A 133 3.26 -1.26 -0.85
CA GLY A 133 3.61 -0.36 -1.96
C GLY A 133 3.35 1.10 -1.62
N GLY A 134 2.18 1.41 -1.03
CA GLY A 134 1.86 2.74 -0.53
C GLY A 134 2.85 3.22 0.53
N VAL A 135 3.15 2.35 1.51
CA VAL A 135 4.15 2.65 2.56
C VAL A 135 5.55 2.84 1.95
N ALA A 136 5.96 1.99 1.01
CA ALA A 136 7.26 2.06 0.33
C ALA A 136 7.43 3.39 -0.43
N SER A 137 6.38 3.87 -1.10
CA SER A 137 6.44 5.13 -1.83
C SER A 137 6.59 6.35 -0.91
N VAL A 138 5.89 6.38 0.23
CA VAL A 138 6.08 7.44 1.25
C VAL A 138 7.46 7.34 1.89
N LEU A 139 7.93 6.13 2.22
CA LEU A 139 9.28 5.92 2.73
C LEU A 139 10.36 6.43 1.75
N ALA A 140 10.19 6.15 0.46
CA ALA A 140 11.13 6.64 -0.55
C ALA A 140 11.15 8.17 -0.63
N MET A 141 9.99 8.86 -0.48
CA MET A 141 9.94 10.31 -0.38
C MET A 141 10.73 10.81 0.82
N MET A 142 10.54 10.20 2.00
CA MET A 142 11.25 10.58 3.23
C MET A 142 12.76 10.38 3.11
N LEU A 143 13.19 9.25 2.51
CA LEU A 143 14.63 8.96 2.31
C LEU A 143 15.28 9.91 1.30
N ARG A 144 14.54 10.44 0.33
CA ARG A 144 15.04 11.44 -0.61
C ARG A 144 15.21 12.82 0.01
N GLU A 145 14.51 13.12 1.09
CA GLU A 145 14.59 14.38 1.83
C GLU A 145 15.53 14.30 3.04
N SER A 146 15.91 13.09 3.45
CA SER A 146 16.80 12.90 4.60
C SER A 146 18.27 12.84 4.18
N ASP A 147 19.14 13.10 5.13
CA ASP A 147 20.60 12.91 4.99
C ASP A 147 21.03 11.47 5.26
N ASP A 148 20.10 10.57 5.53
CA ASP A 148 20.39 9.14 5.86
C ASP A 148 20.92 8.36 4.64
N VAL A 149 20.57 8.81 3.43
CA VAL A 149 21.09 8.31 2.17
C VAL A 149 21.97 9.40 1.55
N PRO A 150 23.27 9.13 1.32
CA PRO A 150 24.16 10.13 0.76
C PRO A 150 23.72 10.57 -0.64
N SER A 151 23.96 11.82 -0.99
CA SER A 151 23.57 12.41 -2.29
C SER A 151 24.18 11.69 -3.51
N THR A 152 25.21 10.88 -3.30
CA THR A 152 25.82 10.01 -4.32
C THR A 152 25.02 8.74 -4.61
N ALA A 153 24.08 8.38 -3.74
CA ALA A 153 23.20 7.24 -3.91
C ALA A 153 21.78 7.71 -4.23
N GLU A 154 21.27 7.32 -5.40
CA GLU A 154 19.92 7.68 -5.82
C GLU A 154 18.87 6.81 -5.12
N VAL A 155 17.84 7.40 -4.51
CA VAL A 155 16.67 6.64 -4.03
C VAL A 155 15.68 6.47 -5.16
N ARG A 156 15.34 5.23 -5.48
CA ARG A 156 14.32 4.82 -6.47
C ARG A 156 13.21 4.06 -5.78
N CYS A 157 12.03 4.10 -6.36
CA CYS A 157 10.88 3.34 -5.88
C CYS A 157 10.21 2.58 -7.02
N ALA A 158 9.90 1.31 -6.77
CA ALA A 158 9.11 0.49 -7.69
C ALA A 158 8.07 -0.27 -6.87
N THR A 159 6.79 -0.01 -7.10
CA THR A 159 5.70 -0.64 -6.34
C THR A 159 4.81 -1.49 -7.24
N ILE A 160 4.17 -2.49 -6.67
CA ILE A 160 3.35 -3.48 -7.37
C ILE A 160 1.95 -3.45 -6.77
N GLY A 161 0.91 -3.17 -7.57
CA GLY A 161 -0.47 -3.07 -7.09
C GLY A 161 -0.61 -2.12 -5.90
N SER A 162 0.15 -1.01 -5.91
CA SER A 162 0.26 -0.10 -4.77
C SER A 162 -1.08 0.49 -4.38
N ALA A 163 -1.37 0.53 -3.09
CA ALA A 163 -2.50 1.29 -2.58
C ALA A 163 -2.36 2.78 -2.93
N ALA A 164 -3.51 3.42 -3.18
CA ALA A 164 -3.61 4.86 -3.33
C ALA A 164 -3.24 5.54 -2.00
N VAL A 165 -2.22 6.39 -2.00
CA VAL A 165 -1.59 6.86 -0.75
C VAL A 165 -1.48 8.37 -0.62
N MET A 166 -1.56 9.12 -1.71
CA MET A 166 -1.34 10.57 -1.71
C MET A 166 -2.20 11.29 -2.74
N CYS A 167 -2.32 12.61 -2.59
CA CYS A 167 -2.99 13.45 -3.59
C CYS A 167 -2.19 13.50 -4.90
N ALA A 168 -2.85 13.93 -5.99
CA ALA A 168 -2.26 14.02 -7.31
C ALA A 168 -1.00 14.89 -7.36
N GLU A 169 -0.96 15.98 -6.59
CA GLU A 169 0.19 16.88 -6.53
C GLU A 169 1.45 16.16 -6.05
N LEU A 170 1.40 15.45 -4.93
CA LEU A 170 2.54 14.69 -4.41
C LEU A 170 2.88 13.48 -5.29
N ALA A 171 1.86 12.80 -5.85
CA ALA A 171 2.08 11.70 -6.78
C ALA A 171 2.85 12.16 -8.02
N SER A 172 2.50 13.31 -8.60
CA SER A 172 3.18 13.85 -9.77
C SER A 172 4.64 14.23 -9.51
N ARG A 173 4.98 14.70 -8.30
CA ARG A 173 6.34 15.05 -7.92
C ARG A 173 7.28 13.83 -7.81
N SER A 174 6.72 12.65 -7.69
CA SER A 174 7.48 11.40 -7.61
C SER A 174 7.69 10.70 -8.96
N MET A 175 7.15 11.21 -10.07
CA MET A 175 7.17 10.55 -11.40
C MET A 175 8.56 10.23 -11.95
N ARG A 176 9.59 10.96 -11.54
CA ARG A 176 10.96 10.76 -12.06
C ARG A 176 11.70 9.58 -11.45
N TRP A 177 11.30 9.16 -10.24
CA TRP A 177 12.04 8.18 -9.45
C TRP A 177 11.14 7.08 -8.86
N CYS A 178 9.83 7.23 -8.98
CA CYS A 178 8.85 6.23 -8.54
C CYS A 178 8.05 5.70 -9.75
N THR A 179 7.90 4.38 -9.84
CA THR A 179 7.03 3.70 -10.79
C THR A 179 6.12 2.76 -10.04
N SER A 180 4.81 2.95 -10.20
CA SER A 180 3.79 2.06 -9.68
C SER A 180 3.27 1.17 -10.80
N ILE A 181 3.51 -0.14 -10.69
CA ILE A 181 3.07 -1.14 -11.66
C ILE A 181 1.65 -1.56 -11.31
N VAL A 182 0.75 -1.50 -12.27
CA VAL A 182 -0.67 -1.87 -12.13
C VAL A 182 -1.02 -2.89 -13.19
N LEU A 183 -1.64 -3.99 -12.78
CA LEU A 183 -2.08 -5.06 -13.68
C LEU A 183 -3.58 -4.95 -13.94
N GLY A 184 -3.96 -4.97 -15.20
CA GLY A 184 -5.35 -5.11 -15.63
C GLY A 184 -6.31 -4.16 -14.95
N SER A 185 -7.23 -4.73 -14.21
CA SER A 185 -8.29 -4.02 -13.47
C SER A 185 -8.09 -4.07 -11.96
N ASP A 186 -6.86 -4.22 -11.48
CA ASP A 186 -6.54 -4.20 -10.04
C ASP A 186 -7.22 -2.99 -9.35
N PRO A 187 -8.14 -3.21 -8.37
CA PRO A 187 -8.90 -2.13 -7.76
C PRO A 187 -8.09 -1.33 -6.74
N ILE A 188 -7.01 -1.90 -6.20
CA ILE A 188 -6.28 -1.33 -5.05
C ILE A 188 -5.62 0.01 -5.38
N PRO A 189 -5.00 0.21 -6.55
CA PRO A 189 -4.47 1.51 -6.95
C PRO A 189 -5.52 2.61 -7.10
N HIS A 190 -6.78 2.24 -7.24
CA HIS A 190 -7.92 3.16 -7.38
C HIS A 190 -8.68 3.37 -6.06
N LEU A 191 -8.38 2.56 -5.03
CA LEU A 191 -9.18 2.50 -3.81
C LEU A 191 -8.86 3.69 -2.90
N SER A 192 -9.85 4.58 -2.75
CA SER A 192 -9.85 5.67 -1.79
C SER A 192 -11.29 5.89 -1.29
N HIS A 193 -11.45 6.61 -0.20
CA HIS A 193 -12.78 6.93 0.31
C HIS A 193 -13.64 7.63 -0.76
N ALA A 194 -13.07 8.61 -1.46
CA ALA A 194 -13.77 9.34 -2.52
C ALA A 194 -14.13 8.44 -3.72
N SER A 195 -13.27 7.50 -4.12
CA SER A 195 -13.58 6.57 -5.23
C SER A 195 -14.70 5.59 -4.87
N LEU A 196 -14.76 5.14 -3.61
CA LEU A 196 -15.87 4.32 -3.12
C LEU A 196 -17.18 5.09 -3.10
N GLU A 197 -17.18 6.34 -2.65
CA GLU A 197 -18.38 7.18 -2.65
C GLU A 197 -18.89 7.46 -4.08
N ASN A 198 -17.97 7.75 -5.00
CA ASN A 198 -18.32 7.94 -6.40
C ASN A 198 -18.96 6.67 -6.98
N LEU A 199 -18.40 5.50 -6.69
CA LEU A 199 -18.99 4.22 -7.11
C LEU A 199 -20.40 4.03 -6.51
N MET A 200 -20.58 4.30 -5.22
CA MET A 200 -21.89 4.17 -4.57
C MET A 200 -22.93 5.14 -5.15
N ALA A 201 -22.53 6.36 -5.50
CA ALA A 201 -23.38 7.32 -6.17
C ALA A 201 -23.78 6.85 -7.58
N GLU A 202 -22.80 6.39 -8.39
CA GLU A 202 -23.07 5.84 -9.73
C GLU A 202 -24.05 4.65 -9.68
N LEU A 203 -23.91 3.75 -8.70
CA LEU A 203 -24.81 2.63 -8.51
C LEU A 203 -26.22 3.06 -8.06
N SER A 204 -26.33 4.13 -7.27
CA SER A 204 -27.62 4.65 -6.79
C SER A 204 -28.42 5.34 -7.88
N ASP A 205 -27.77 6.00 -8.84
CA ASP A 205 -28.39 6.68 -9.96
C ASP A 205 -28.85 5.72 -11.08
N ALA A 206 -28.30 4.52 -11.12
CA ALA A 206 -28.68 3.48 -12.08
C ALA A 206 -30.03 2.83 -11.69
N SER A 207 -31.12 3.45 -12.10
CA SER A 207 -32.50 3.24 -11.67
C SER A 207 -33.13 1.84 -11.74
N PRO A 208 -32.67 0.83 -12.52
CA PRO A 208 -33.16 -0.55 -12.40
C PRO A 208 -32.48 -1.38 -11.30
N LEU A 209 -31.44 -0.84 -10.66
CA LEU A 209 -30.53 -1.56 -9.76
C LEU A 209 -30.79 -1.32 -8.27
N LYS A 210 -31.90 -0.67 -7.87
CA LYS A 210 -32.22 -0.51 -6.43
C LYS A 210 -32.26 -1.84 -5.68
N GLN A 211 -32.70 -2.93 -6.31
CA GLN A 211 -32.58 -4.28 -5.75
C GLN A 211 -31.17 -4.88 -5.90
N GLY A 212 -30.41 -4.43 -6.90
CA GLY A 212 -29.01 -4.86 -7.11
C GLY A 212 -28.01 -4.21 -6.15
N VAL A 213 -28.26 -2.97 -5.71
CA VAL A 213 -27.38 -2.25 -4.75
C VAL A 213 -27.40 -2.93 -3.38
N GLU A 214 -28.58 -3.38 -2.92
CA GLU A 214 -28.66 -4.21 -1.71
C GLU A 214 -27.93 -5.54 -1.91
N SER A 215 -28.06 -6.16 -3.08
CA SER A 215 -27.35 -7.40 -3.43
C SER A 215 -25.85 -7.20 -3.61
N ILE A 216 -25.42 -6.08 -4.16
CA ILE A 216 -23.98 -5.71 -4.27
C ILE A 216 -23.42 -5.35 -2.90
N GLY A 217 -24.15 -4.61 -2.06
CA GLY A 217 -23.80 -4.38 -0.67
C GLY A 217 -23.73 -5.68 0.14
N LEU A 218 -24.66 -6.62 -0.09
CA LEU A 218 -24.66 -7.96 0.49
C LEU A 218 -23.57 -8.85 -0.13
N PHE A 219 -23.31 -8.74 -1.45
CA PHE A 219 -22.20 -9.42 -2.13
C PHE A 219 -20.86 -8.94 -1.58
N TRP A 220 -20.66 -7.62 -1.48
CA TRP A 220 -19.45 -7.07 -0.88
C TRP A 220 -19.34 -7.40 0.61
N SER A 221 -20.43 -7.35 1.38
CA SER A 221 -20.40 -7.79 2.77
C SER A 221 -20.20 -9.31 2.87
N GLY A 222 -20.70 -10.10 1.92
CA GLY A 222 -20.44 -11.53 1.80
C GLY A 222 -18.99 -11.82 1.43
N VAL A 223 -18.48 -11.18 0.38
CA VAL A 223 -17.07 -11.26 -0.02
C VAL A 223 -16.16 -10.77 1.12
N MET A 224 -16.55 -9.71 1.80
CA MET A 224 -15.85 -9.19 2.99
C MET A 224 -15.91 -10.17 4.17
N ASN A 225 -17.03 -10.86 4.37
CA ASN A 225 -17.16 -11.85 5.44
C ASN A 225 -16.47 -13.19 5.09
N ASP A 226 -16.60 -13.68 3.87
CA ASP A 226 -16.10 -15.00 3.47
C ASP A 226 -14.61 -14.95 3.10
N VAL A 227 -14.16 -13.91 2.41
CA VAL A 227 -12.75 -13.73 2.03
C VAL A 227 -11.93 -13.13 3.16
N PHE A 228 -12.54 -12.32 4.03
CA PHE A 228 -11.85 -11.53 5.05
C PHE A 228 -12.15 -11.93 6.49
N GLY A 229 -13.04 -12.88 6.74
CA GLY A 229 -13.26 -13.44 8.07
C GLY A 229 -13.75 -12.44 9.12
N LEU A 230 -14.43 -11.35 8.73
CA LEU A 230 -14.86 -10.27 9.61
C LEU A 230 -15.98 -10.66 10.61
N ASN A 231 -16.47 -11.90 10.56
CA ASN A 231 -17.56 -12.35 11.43
C ASN A 231 -17.10 -13.24 12.60
N ARG A 232 -15.89 -13.03 13.14
CA ARG A 232 -15.48 -13.66 14.39
C ARG A 232 -15.44 -12.61 15.50
N GLY A 233 -16.60 -12.34 16.12
CA GLY A 233 -16.65 -11.61 17.38
C GLY A 233 -17.71 -10.55 17.55
N ARG A 234 -18.97 -10.82 17.20
CA ARG A 234 -20.07 -10.06 17.80
C ARG A 234 -20.42 -10.75 19.12
N THR A 235 -19.70 -10.40 20.18
CA THR A 235 -20.18 -10.58 21.54
C THR A 235 -21.32 -9.59 21.75
N GLU A 236 -22.50 -10.10 22.10
CA GLU A 236 -23.67 -9.34 22.49
C GLU A 236 -23.29 -8.37 23.61
N VAL A 237 -23.51 -7.07 23.36
CA VAL A 237 -23.45 -6.04 24.38
C VAL A 237 -24.83 -6.06 25.08
N PRO A 238 -24.92 -6.23 26.43
CA PRO A 238 -26.19 -6.16 27.13
C PRO A 238 -26.78 -4.75 27.00
N GLU A 239 -28.08 -4.66 26.70
CA GLU A 239 -28.85 -3.43 26.74
C GLU A 239 -28.76 -2.80 28.15
N ALA A 240 -28.22 -1.61 28.23
CA ALA A 240 -28.32 -0.77 29.41
C ALA A 240 -29.58 0.10 29.31
N THR A 241 -30.49 -0.16 30.22
CA THR A 241 -31.74 0.58 30.46
C THR A 241 -31.48 2.04 30.84
N GLY A 242 -32.22 2.93 30.20
CA GLY A 242 -32.82 4.19 30.69
C GLY A 242 -31.93 5.22 31.39
N GLY A 243 -31.75 6.37 30.72
CA GLY A 243 -31.27 7.62 31.32
C GLY A 243 -31.45 8.76 30.33
N GLU A 244 -32.35 9.70 30.66
CA GLU A 244 -32.67 10.88 29.87
C GLU A 244 -31.46 11.79 29.62
N PRO A 245 -31.41 12.53 28.49
CA PRO A 245 -30.29 13.42 28.18
C PRO A 245 -30.47 14.77 28.89
N ALA A 246 -29.52 15.13 29.73
CA ALA A 246 -29.36 16.48 30.24
C ALA A 246 -28.78 17.41 29.14
N ALA A 247 -29.50 18.50 28.92
CA ALA A 247 -29.05 19.62 28.07
C ALA A 247 -27.73 20.20 28.58
N ARG A 248 -26.74 20.27 27.72
CA ARG A 248 -25.54 21.13 27.89
C ARG A 248 -25.44 22.09 26.71
N SER A 249 -25.75 23.34 27.03
CA SER A 249 -25.33 24.53 26.30
C SER A 249 -23.81 24.75 26.53
N GLY A 250 -23.08 25.02 25.50
CA GLY A 250 -21.68 25.44 25.63
C GLY A 250 -20.99 25.47 24.27
N ASP A 251 -20.90 26.67 23.73
CA ASP A 251 -20.05 27.01 22.60
C ASP A 251 -18.61 26.54 22.85
N ASP A 252 -18.10 25.64 22.01
CA ASP A 252 -16.68 25.45 21.87
C ASP A 252 -16.35 25.24 20.37
N GLN A 253 -16.11 26.39 19.71
CA GLN A 253 -15.49 26.43 18.39
C GLN A 253 -13.98 26.28 18.57
N SER A 254 -13.48 25.06 18.54
CA SER A 254 -12.05 24.82 18.27
C SER A 254 -11.83 23.40 17.75
N GLY A 255 -11.47 23.27 16.49
CA GLY A 255 -10.65 22.14 15.98
C GLY A 255 -11.39 20.89 15.51
N GLY A 256 -12.59 20.99 14.95
CA GLY A 256 -13.17 19.92 14.13
C GLY A 256 -12.56 19.96 12.73
N GLY A 257 -11.42 19.31 12.52
CA GLY A 257 -10.94 19.02 11.17
C GLY A 257 -12.00 18.21 10.44
N SER A 258 -12.76 18.83 9.54
CA SER A 258 -13.68 18.12 8.68
C SER A 258 -12.90 17.00 8.00
N ASN A 259 -13.31 15.75 8.17
CA ASN A 259 -12.83 14.61 7.39
C ASN A 259 -13.19 14.84 5.92
N ILE A 260 -12.42 15.70 5.26
CA ILE A 260 -12.59 15.97 3.84
C ILE A 260 -12.17 14.71 3.13
N ARG A 261 -13.13 14.02 2.57
CA ARG A 261 -12.98 12.80 1.78
C ARG A 261 -12.21 13.14 0.51
N ARG A 262 -10.98 12.65 0.40
CA ARG A 262 -10.05 13.05 -0.66
C ARG A 262 -9.80 11.91 -1.63
N MET A 263 -9.70 12.28 -2.92
CA MET A 263 -9.19 11.35 -3.92
C MET A 263 -7.70 11.15 -3.69
N MET A 264 -7.29 9.89 -3.58
CA MET A 264 -5.90 9.48 -3.44
C MET A 264 -5.45 8.69 -4.66
N PHE A 265 -4.14 8.66 -4.90
CA PHE A 265 -3.50 8.02 -6.04
C PHE A 265 -2.25 7.26 -5.60
N PRO A 266 -1.83 6.22 -6.34
CA PRO A 266 -0.50 5.66 -6.23
C PRO A 266 0.57 6.72 -6.55
N ALA A 267 1.76 6.56 -5.99
CA ALA A 267 2.86 7.48 -6.23
C ALA A 267 3.48 7.30 -7.62
N GLY A 268 3.98 8.38 -8.18
CA GLY A 268 4.83 8.36 -9.36
C GLY A 268 4.14 8.08 -10.67
N ARG A 269 4.94 7.53 -11.60
CA ARG A 269 4.44 7.15 -12.92
C ARG A 269 3.79 5.78 -12.85
N ILE A 270 2.59 5.66 -13.39
CA ILE A 270 1.91 4.38 -13.50
C ILE A 270 2.43 3.64 -14.73
N ALA A 271 2.88 2.40 -14.55
CA ALA A 271 3.15 1.45 -15.62
C ALA A 271 2.03 0.41 -15.60
N TRP A 272 1.07 0.58 -16.49
CA TRP A 272 -0.12 -0.27 -16.57
C TRP A 272 0.12 -1.43 -17.52
N ILE A 273 0.04 -2.66 -17.00
CA ILE A 273 0.09 -3.89 -17.79
C ILE A 273 -1.35 -4.19 -18.23
N THR A 274 -1.60 -4.08 -19.52
CA THR A 274 -2.91 -4.31 -20.12
C THR A 274 -3.22 -5.80 -20.29
N ALA A 275 -4.45 -6.13 -20.63
CA ALA A 275 -4.89 -7.52 -20.76
C ALA A 275 -4.14 -8.31 -21.87
N ASP A 276 -3.59 -7.62 -22.87
CA ASP A 276 -2.76 -8.22 -23.91
C ASP A 276 -1.27 -8.35 -23.54
N GLY A 277 -0.91 -7.96 -22.30
CA GLY A 277 0.45 -8.01 -21.77
C GLY A 277 1.33 -6.83 -22.17
N SER A 278 0.80 -5.83 -22.88
CA SER A 278 1.56 -4.62 -23.20
C SER A 278 1.66 -3.67 -22.01
N ILE A 279 2.71 -2.84 -21.96
CA ILE A 279 2.87 -1.81 -20.93
C ILE A 279 2.46 -0.46 -21.51
N SER A 280 1.47 0.18 -20.86
CA SER A 280 1.05 1.54 -21.15
C SER A 280 1.40 2.46 -19.99
N PHE A 281 1.74 3.71 -20.30
CA PHE A 281 1.88 4.79 -19.32
C PHE A 281 0.66 5.71 -19.29
N GLU A 282 -0.34 5.41 -20.09
CA GLU A 282 -1.65 6.05 -20.08
C GLU A 282 -2.59 5.20 -19.24
N PHE A 283 -2.69 5.53 -17.95
CA PHE A 283 -3.53 4.79 -17.03
C PHE A 283 -4.97 5.30 -17.12
N PRO A 284 -5.94 4.45 -17.46
CA PRO A 284 -7.32 4.90 -17.64
C PRO A 284 -7.96 5.25 -16.31
N CYS A 285 -8.67 6.38 -16.29
CA CYS A 285 -9.54 6.81 -15.20
C CYS A 285 -8.94 6.63 -13.79
N PRO A 286 -7.77 7.23 -13.48
CA PRO A 286 -7.20 7.12 -12.15
C PRO A 286 -8.21 7.56 -11.08
N GLY A 287 -8.34 6.77 -10.01
CA GLY A 287 -9.29 7.03 -8.92
C GLY A 287 -10.74 6.61 -9.20
N ARG A 288 -11.04 5.97 -10.34
CA ARG A 288 -12.34 5.33 -10.60
C ARG A 288 -12.26 3.83 -10.41
N LEU A 289 -13.11 3.28 -9.56
CA LEU A 289 -13.24 1.84 -9.36
C LEU A 289 -14.06 1.24 -10.50
N LEU A 290 -13.52 0.19 -11.12
CA LEU A 290 -14.20 -0.61 -12.11
C LEU A 290 -14.56 -1.96 -11.50
N LEU A 291 -15.85 -2.31 -11.53
CA LEU A 291 -16.32 -3.60 -11.06
C LEU A 291 -16.27 -4.61 -12.23
N VAL A 292 -15.22 -5.41 -12.26
CA VAL A 292 -15.05 -6.49 -13.24
C VAL A 292 -14.71 -7.78 -12.50
N GLU A 293 -15.00 -8.92 -13.14
CA GLU A 293 -14.84 -10.24 -12.52
C GLU A 293 -13.39 -10.54 -12.11
N SER A 294 -12.41 -10.10 -12.90
CA SER A 294 -10.99 -10.37 -12.66
C SER A 294 -10.32 -9.44 -11.65
N MET A 295 -10.98 -8.37 -11.20
CA MET A 295 -10.33 -7.28 -10.46
C MET A 295 -9.58 -7.73 -9.20
N LEU A 296 -10.11 -8.71 -8.46
CA LEU A 296 -9.45 -9.23 -7.25
C LEU A 296 -8.29 -10.16 -7.59
N ASP A 297 -8.43 -10.94 -8.66
CA ASP A 297 -7.37 -11.80 -9.17
C ASP A 297 -6.21 -10.98 -9.70
N ASP A 298 -6.50 -9.86 -10.39
CA ASP A 298 -5.49 -8.95 -10.93
C ASP A 298 -4.62 -8.33 -9.81
N HIS A 299 -5.12 -8.28 -8.56
CA HIS A 299 -4.34 -7.81 -7.41
C HIS A 299 -3.38 -8.85 -6.84
N LEU A 300 -3.53 -10.13 -7.17
CA LEU A 300 -2.71 -11.17 -6.57
C LEU A 300 -1.23 -11.07 -7.01
N PRO A 301 -0.26 -11.22 -6.10
CA PRO A 301 1.17 -11.12 -6.41
C PRO A 301 1.62 -12.09 -7.53
N ASP A 302 1.02 -13.29 -7.57
CA ASP A 302 1.34 -14.30 -8.57
C ASP A 302 0.95 -13.86 -9.98
N ARG A 303 -0.18 -13.16 -10.11
CA ARG A 303 -0.65 -12.60 -11.38
C ARG A 303 0.30 -11.52 -11.88
N TYR A 304 0.75 -10.63 -11.00
CA TYR A 304 1.78 -9.64 -11.32
C TYR A 304 3.10 -10.29 -11.75
N LEU A 305 3.54 -11.33 -11.02
CA LEU A 305 4.77 -12.04 -11.36
C LEU A 305 4.68 -12.68 -12.74
N ASP A 306 3.54 -13.31 -13.06
CA ASP A 306 3.33 -13.93 -14.37
C ASP A 306 3.26 -12.86 -15.47
N ALA A 307 2.52 -11.79 -15.26
CA ALA A 307 2.43 -10.69 -16.23
C ALA A 307 3.82 -10.07 -16.54
N LEU A 308 4.63 -9.83 -15.50
CA LEU A 308 5.96 -9.24 -15.65
C LEU A 308 7.00 -10.16 -16.33
N LYS A 309 6.74 -11.46 -16.44
CA LYS A 309 7.61 -12.38 -17.21
C LYS A 309 7.43 -12.22 -18.71
N TYR A 310 6.27 -11.76 -19.15
CA TYR A 310 5.88 -11.71 -20.56
C TYR A 310 5.70 -10.28 -21.09
N ALA A 311 5.73 -9.26 -20.22
CA ALA A 311 5.72 -7.84 -20.58
C ALA A 311 7.17 -7.33 -20.82
#